data_628a4feb52190572cf883562769f9fe0
#
_entry.id   628a4feb52190572cf883562769f9fe0
#
_cell.length_a   1.000
_cell.length_b   1.000
_cell.length_c   1.000
_cell.angle_alpha   90.00
_cell.angle_beta   90.00
_cell.angle_gamma   90.00
#
_symmetry.space_group_name_H-M   'P 1'
#
loop_
_entity.id
_entity.type
_entity.pdbx_description
1 polymer ?
#
loop_
_entity_poly.entity_id
_entity_poly.type
_entity_poly.pdbx_seq_one_letter_code
_entity_poly.pdbx_strand_id
1 'polypeptide(L)'
;MTILKNARFHTLDERGTVADTLVVRDGRVAFVGRESEVNAAAGEPTLDLGGRAVLPGLVDAHGHLMYLARGRMTLDVGGVSSEEDIAARVAAAAAVAPPGDWISGRGWDQNLWPERRFPSKAALDRVAPRNPVALVRIDGHATWVNSAALHAAGISRDTADPTGGIVVKDAGGEPTGLLIDTAQRLVQRAEPMPSPARFDEAVRAAIAECLSLGLTGLHEMGVTLFALASYRRLVERGQFPFRNYAAVAARSEETWDFYRDRGPEVIGDGRVVVRALKLMSDGALGSRGAALHSPYCDDPDNRGLLLIPAEELARLTNDAIERGFQVCVHAIGDRANTLTLDTFEQALARHPAAARAARLRVEHAQILAETDIPRFRALGVVPSMQATHCTSDMDWAIERLGPDRLKGAYAWRSLLGTGVVIAGGSDFPVESPNPFHGIYASVVRRPRTGEDRGWQPEQRMTRQEAVRSFTTWNAYAAHQEAELGALVPGRQADLIVCSGDVFACPEEQVKDIRPLLTMVGGEIVHGRAEDLSSAGGRGAG
;
A
#
# COMPACT_ATOMS: atom_id res chain seq x y z
N MET A 1 25.12 9.42 -20.42
CA MET A 1 24.71 10.72 -19.86
C MET A 1 23.48 11.20 -20.61
N THR A 2 22.50 11.79 -19.92
CA THR A 2 21.29 12.35 -20.52
C THR A 2 20.99 13.69 -19.88
N ILE A 3 20.72 14.72 -20.67
CA ILE A 3 20.36 16.06 -20.21
C ILE A 3 18.84 16.20 -20.29
N LEU A 4 18.20 16.48 -19.17
CA LEU A 4 16.78 16.85 -19.09
C LEU A 4 16.71 18.36 -18.91
N LYS A 5 15.98 19.07 -19.78
CA LYS A 5 15.96 20.54 -19.77
C LYS A 5 14.57 21.11 -20.03
N ASN A 6 14.46 22.44 -19.91
CA ASN A 6 13.22 23.17 -20.12
C ASN A 6 12.09 22.60 -19.25
N ALA A 7 12.32 22.55 -17.93
CA ALA A 7 11.37 22.04 -16.95
C ALA A 7 11.42 22.83 -15.64
N ARG A 8 10.54 22.52 -14.72
CA ARG A 8 10.55 23.02 -13.35
C ARG A 8 10.88 21.85 -12.43
N PHE A 9 12.18 21.63 -12.19
CA PHE A 9 12.67 20.59 -11.30
C PHE A 9 12.52 21.02 -9.85
N HIS A 10 11.51 20.54 -9.15
CA HIS A 10 11.38 20.70 -7.71
C HIS A 10 12.33 19.71 -7.03
N THR A 11 13.49 20.18 -6.62
CA THR A 11 14.56 19.29 -6.12
C THR A 11 14.22 18.64 -4.78
N LEU A 12 13.35 19.27 -3.99
CA LEU A 12 13.01 18.90 -2.59
C LEU A 12 14.23 18.85 -1.67
N ASP A 13 15.30 19.54 -2.01
CA ASP A 13 16.41 19.79 -1.10
C ASP A 13 15.94 20.64 0.11
N GLU A 14 16.85 20.89 1.06
CA GLU A 14 16.54 21.68 2.26
C GLU A 14 16.19 23.13 1.93
N ARG A 15 16.71 23.66 0.81
CA ARG A 15 16.51 25.05 0.37
C ARG A 15 15.25 25.25 -0.46
N GLY A 16 14.60 24.15 -0.92
CA GLY A 16 13.44 24.21 -1.81
C GLY A 16 13.81 24.71 -3.21
N THR A 17 14.99 24.34 -3.71
CA THR A 17 15.50 24.76 -5.01
C THR A 17 14.59 24.32 -6.14
N VAL A 18 14.32 25.23 -7.10
CA VAL A 18 13.67 24.92 -8.37
C VAL A 18 14.67 25.22 -9.49
N ALA A 19 15.01 24.20 -10.27
CA ALA A 19 15.96 24.26 -11.38
C ALA A 19 15.24 24.12 -12.73
N ASP A 20 15.92 24.45 -13.84
CA ASP A 20 15.39 24.26 -15.19
C ASP A 20 16.05 23.12 -15.95
N THR A 21 17.16 22.59 -15.44
CA THR A 21 17.97 21.55 -16.07
C THR A 21 18.50 20.56 -15.05
N LEU A 22 18.51 19.27 -15.44
CA LEU A 22 19.06 18.16 -14.68
C LEU A 22 19.86 17.25 -15.60
N VAL A 23 21.04 16.80 -15.16
CA VAL A 23 21.91 15.87 -15.89
C VAL A 23 21.92 14.54 -15.16
N VAL A 24 21.63 13.48 -15.90
CA VAL A 24 21.71 12.09 -15.43
C VAL A 24 22.99 11.47 -15.97
N ARG A 25 23.77 10.80 -15.10
CA ARG A 25 24.94 9.99 -15.46
C ARG A 25 24.96 8.74 -14.60
N ASP A 26 25.11 7.59 -15.22
CA ASP A 26 25.22 6.28 -14.54
C ASP A 26 24.07 6.04 -13.53
N GLY A 27 22.84 6.39 -13.96
CA GLY A 27 21.64 6.24 -13.15
C GLY A 27 21.47 7.24 -12.01
N ARG A 28 22.37 8.22 -11.88
CA ARG A 28 22.37 9.22 -10.79
C ARG A 28 22.23 10.65 -11.33
N VAL A 29 21.72 11.52 -10.48
CA VAL A 29 21.77 12.97 -10.74
C VAL A 29 23.22 13.43 -10.65
N ALA A 30 23.78 13.84 -11.78
CA ALA A 30 25.15 14.37 -11.86
C ALA A 30 25.16 15.89 -11.62
N PHE A 31 24.09 16.59 -12.05
CA PHE A 31 23.93 18.03 -11.91
C PHE A 31 22.45 18.40 -11.88
N VAL A 32 22.11 19.44 -11.16
CA VAL A 32 20.80 20.10 -11.18
C VAL A 32 21.02 21.60 -10.97
N GLY A 33 20.47 22.44 -11.88
CA GLY A 33 20.72 23.88 -11.85
C GLY A 33 20.11 24.57 -13.08
N ARG A 34 20.83 25.56 -13.60
CA ARG A 34 20.43 26.31 -14.80
C ARG A 34 21.06 25.70 -16.05
N GLU A 35 20.32 25.73 -17.19
CA GLU A 35 20.81 25.25 -18.47
C GLU A 35 22.15 25.93 -18.86
N SER A 36 22.28 27.23 -18.57
CA SER A 36 23.52 27.98 -18.83
C SER A 36 24.77 27.50 -18.06
N GLU A 37 24.60 26.69 -17.05
CA GLU A 37 25.69 26.16 -16.22
C GLU A 37 26.15 24.74 -16.70
N VAL A 38 25.43 24.16 -17.68
CA VAL A 38 25.72 22.83 -18.21
C VAL A 38 26.68 22.92 -19.39
N ASN A 39 27.90 22.41 -19.24
CA ASN A 39 28.84 22.19 -20.34
C ASN A 39 28.53 20.87 -21.04
N ALA A 40 27.56 20.88 -21.95
CA ALA A 40 27.23 19.71 -22.75
C ALA A 40 28.21 19.53 -23.90
N ALA A 41 28.74 18.33 -24.09
CA ALA A 41 29.48 17.99 -25.30
C ALA A 41 28.49 17.90 -26.49
N ALA A 42 28.96 18.25 -27.68
CA ALA A 42 28.12 18.15 -28.88
C ALA A 42 27.67 16.69 -29.10
N GLY A 43 26.35 16.48 -29.22
CA GLY A 43 25.77 15.16 -29.45
C GLY A 43 25.33 14.39 -28.20
N GLU A 44 25.41 14.97 -27.00
CA GLU A 44 24.84 14.34 -25.81
C GLU A 44 23.31 14.25 -25.90
N PRO A 45 22.71 13.06 -25.54
CA PRO A 45 21.26 12.90 -25.51
C PRO A 45 20.59 13.98 -24.65
N THR A 46 19.67 14.69 -25.24
CA THR A 46 18.94 15.77 -24.57
C THR A 46 17.45 15.54 -24.73
N LEU A 47 16.70 15.68 -23.63
CA LEU A 47 15.24 15.60 -23.59
C LEU A 47 14.66 16.94 -23.13
N ASP A 48 13.91 17.58 -24.00
CA ASP A 48 13.14 18.79 -23.70
C ASP A 48 11.82 18.39 -23.04
N LEU A 49 11.55 18.92 -21.84
CA LEU A 49 10.39 18.56 -21.04
C LEU A 49 9.23 19.58 -21.18
N GLY A 50 9.37 20.59 -22.08
CA GLY A 50 8.28 21.50 -22.46
C GLY A 50 7.74 22.35 -21.31
N GLY A 51 8.58 22.81 -20.39
CA GLY A 51 8.19 23.65 -19.24
C GLY A 51 7.45 22.91 -18.11
N ARG A 52 7.41 21.58 -18.15
CA ARG A 52 6.63 20.75 -17.20
C ARG A 52 7.27 20.71 -15.81
N ALA A 53 6.44 20.45 -14.80
CA ALA A 53 6.90 20.19 -13.45
C ALA A 53 7.49 18.77 -13.33
N VAL A 54 8.62 18.69 -12.65
CA VAL A 54 9.32 17.44 -12.35
C VAL A 54 9.50 17.31 -10.85
N LEU A 55 9.15 16.14 -10.32
CA LEU A 55 9.34 15.79 -8.91
C LEU A 55 10.33 14.64 -8.80
N PRO A 56 10.99 14.45 -7.64
CA PRO A 56 11.60 13.16 -7.32
C PRO A 56 10.57 12.04 -7.44
N GLY A 57 11.00 10.85 -7.77
CA GLY A 57 10.16 9.68 -7.80
C GLY A 57 9.39 9.51 -6.49
N LEU A 58 8.08 9.29 -6.60
CA LEU A 58 7.23 9.12 -5.43
C LEU A 58 7.37 7.71 -4.86
N VAL A 59 7.34 7.61 -3.54
CA VAL A 59 7.43 6.35 -2.80
C VAL A 59 6.21 6.24 -1.90
N ASP A 60 5.54 5.09 -1.91
CA ASP A 60 4.47 4.78 -0.97
C ASP A 60 5.08 4.13 0.28
N ALA A 61 4.90 4.71 1.47
CA ALA A 61 5.50 4.20 2.70
C ALA A 61 4.75 3.00 3.31
N HIS A 62 3.58 2.66 2.80
CA HIS A 62 2.80 1.54 3.29
C HIS A 62 1.88 0.99 2.21
N GLY A 63 2.28 -0.09 1.61
CA GLY A 63 1.46 -0.80 0.64
C GLY A 63 1.82 -2.28 0.57
N HIS A 64 1.11 -3.02 -0.27
CA HIS A 64 1.18 -4.47 -0.34
C HIS A 64 1.24 -4.94 -1.79
N LEU A 65 2.45 -4.87 -2.40
CA LEU A 65 2.67 -5.27 -3.80
C LEU A 65 2.24 -6.72 -4.06
N MET A 66 2.53 -7.62 -3.11
CA MET A 66 2.10 -9.00 -3.18
C MET A 66 0.56 -9.14 -3.29
N TYR A 67 -0.19 -8.34 -2.51
CA TYR A 67 -1.65 -8.39 -2.57
C TYR A 67 -2.21 -7.70 -3.82
N LEU A 68 -1.58 -6.62 -4.28
CA LEU A 68 -1.94 -6.01 -5.57
C LEU A 68 -1.72 -6.99 -6.72
N ALA A 69 -0.58 -7.71 -6.75
CA ALA A 69 -0.31 -8.75 -7.73
C ALA A 69 -1.33 -9.89 -7.66
N ARG A 70 -1.68 -10.37 -6.45
CA ARG A 70 -2.74 -11.36 -6.27
C ARG A 70 -4.08 -10.87 -6.80
N GLY A 71 -4.43 -9.60 -6.55
CA GLY A 71 -5.64 -8.99 -7.09
C GLY A 71 -5.71 -9.05 -8.61
N ARG A 72 -4.55 -8.96 -9.30
CA ARG A 72 -4.47 -9.08 -10.77
C ARG A 72 -4.72 -10.49 -11.30
N MET A 73 -4.58 -11.51 -10.45
CA MET A 73 -4.91 -12.88 -10.78
C MET A 73 -6.35 -13.25 -10.41
N THR A 74 -7.08 -12.33 -9.77
CA THR A 74 -8.41 -12.53 -9.21
C THR A 74 -9.44 -11.88 -10.12
N LEU A 75 -10.50 -12.61 -10.46
CA LEU A 75 -11.61 -12.10 -11.25
C LEU A 75 -12.39 -11.04 -10.45
N ASP A 76 -12.45 -9.82 -10.97
CA ASP A 76 -13.29 -8.78 -10.39
C ASP A 76 -14.76 -9.04 -10.77
N VAL A 77 -15.58 -9.25 -9.75
CA VAL A 77 -17.03 -9.41 -9.88
C VAL A 77 -17.79 -8.36 -9.06
N GLY A 78 -17.12 -7.24 -8.75
CA GLY A 78 -17.73 -6.11 -8.06
C GLY A 78 -18.72 -5.34 -8.94
N GLY A 79 -19.78 -4.81 -8.30
CA GLY A 79 -20.78 -3.98 -8.97
C GLY A 79 -21.66 -4.71 -10.01
N VAL A 80 -21.56 -6.04 -10.09
CA VAL A 80 -22.33 -6.85 -11.04
C VAL A 80 -23.74 -7.06 -10.51
N SER A 81 -24.73 -6.88 -11.37
CA SER A 81 -26.15 -6.76 -11.01
C SER A 81 -26.95 -8.07 -11.06
N SER A 82 -26.31 -9.20 -11.41
CA SER A 82 -26.98 -10.50 -11.41
C SER A 82 -26.03 -11.68 -11.22
N GLU A 83 -26.57 -12.82 -10.77
CA GLU A 83 -25.86 -14.11 -10.68
C GLU A 83 -25.40 -14.58 -12.07
N GLU A 84 -26.21 -14.34 -13.10
CA GLU A 84 -25.92 -14.71 -14.49
C GLU A 84 -24.77 -13.92 -15.09
N ASP A 85 -24.67 -12.62 -14.81
CA ASP A 85 -23.56 -11.79 -15.29
C ASP A 85 -22.22 -12.21 -14.65
N ILE A 86 -22.24 -12.61 -13.38
CA ILE A 86 -21.07 -13.20 -12.74
C ILE A 86 -20.72 -14.54 -13.37
N ALA A 87 -21.71 -15.41 -13.60
CA ALA A 87 -21.49 -16.68 -14.29
C ALA A 87 -20.89 -16.47 -15.69
N ALA A 88 -21.31 -15.44 -16.43
CA ALA A 88 -20.73 -15.08 -17.73
C ALA A 88 -19.26 -14.67 -17.62
N ARG A 89 -18.87 -13.88 -16.60
CA ARG A 89 -17.45 -13.54 -16.34
C ARG A 89 -16.64 -14.79 -16.00
N VAL A 90 -17.19 -15.69 -15.18
CA VAL A 90 -16.56 -16.97 -14.84
C VAL A 90 -16.41 -17.86 -16.09
N ALA A 91 -17.42 -17.91 -16.96
CA ALA A 91 -17.36 -18.66 -18.24
C ALA A 91 -16.21 -18.16 -19.12
N ALA A 92 -16.03 -16.84 -19.24
CA ALA A 92 -14.93 -16.25 -20.00
C ALA A 92 -13.56 -16.63 -19.41
N ALA A 93 -13.43 -16.61 -18.08
CA ALA A 93 -12.21 -17.05 -17.40
C ALA A 93 -11.95 -18.56 -17.60
N ALA A 94 -12.98 -19.40 -17.47
CA ALA A 94 -12.89 -20.85 -17.65
C ALA A 94 -12.54 -21.26 -19.09
N ALA A 95 -12.90 -20.45 -20.09
CA ALA A 95 -12.59 -20.73 -21.50
C ALA A 95 -11.09 -20.69 -21.79
N VAL A 96 -10.31 -19.92 -21.02
CA VAL A 96 -8.86 -19.74 -21.18
C VAL A 96 -8.04 -20.46 -20.11
N ALA A 97 -8.65 -20.83 -18.98
CA ALA A 97 -7.98 -21.54 -17.90
C ALA A 97 -7.79 -23.04 -18.25
N PRO A 98 -6.60 -23.62 -18.00
CA PRO A 98 -6.44 -25.07 -18.06
C PRO A 98 -7.43 -25.79 -17.14
N PRO A 99 -7.93 -26.99 -17.52
CA PRO A 99 -8.77 -27.79 -16.62
C PRO A 99 -8.06 -28.07 -15.29
N GLY A 100 -8.78 -27.90 -14.18
CA GLY A 100 -8.24 -28.06 -12.83
C GLY A 100 -7.64 -26.79 -12.22
N ASP A 101 -7.33 -25.76 -13.02
CA ASP A 101 -6.88 -24.47 -12.50
C ASP A 101 -8.03 -23.75 -11.77
N TRP A 102 -7.70 -23.16 -10.62
CA TRP A 102 -8.66 -22.39 -9.84
C TRP A 102 -8.97 -21.05 -10.49
N ILE A 103 -10.26 -20.69 -10.44
CA ILE A 103 -10.79 -19.37 -10.82
C ILE A 103 -11.23 -18.68 -9.54
N SER A 104 -10.36 -17.81 -9.03
CA SER A 104 -10.64 -17.03 -7.82
C SER A 104 -11.17 -15.66 -8.20
N GLY A 105 -12.12 -15.15 -7.46
CA GLY A 105 -12.74 -13.85 -7.72
C GLY A 105 -13.15 -13.14 -6.42
N ARG A 106 -13.49 -11.85 -6.55
CA ARG A 106 -13.95 -11.05 -5.41
C ARG A 106 -14.91 -9.95 -5.87
N GLY A 107 -15.84 -9.60 -4.97
CA GLY A 107 -16.61 -8.37 -5.10
C GLY A 107 -18.11 -8.59 -5.31
N TRP A 108 -18.61 -9.84 -5.40
CA TRP A 108 -20.05 -10.05 -5.54
C TRP A 108 -20.82 -9.54 -4.31
N ASP A 109 -22.02 -9.01 -4.58
CA ASP A 109 -22.97 -8.58 -3.57
C ASP A 109 -24.40 -8.83 -4.03
N GLN A 110 -25.05 -9.82 -3.45
CA GLN A 110 -26.43 -10.17 -3.78
C GLN A 110 -27.45 -9.05 -3.46
N ASN A 111 -27.06 -8.07 -2.63
CA ASN A 111 -27.94 -6.94 -2.36
C ASN A 111 -28.16 -6.02 -3.58
N LEU A 112 -27.27 -6.12 -4.58
CA LEU A 112 -27.37 -5.41 -5.85
C LEU A 112 -28.24 -6.17 -6.87
N TRP A 113 -28.61 -7.43 -6.57
CA TRP A 113 -29.37 -8.27 -7.49
C TRP A 113 -30.88 -8.12 -7.29
N PRO A 114 -31.70 -8.34 -8.33
CA PRO A 114 -33.15 -8.23 -8.22
C PRO A 114 -33.75 -9.15 -7.13
N GLU A 115 -33.27 -10.39 -7.05
CA GLU A 115 -33.78 -11.42 -6.11
C GLU A 115 -33.25 -11.23 -4.69
N ARG A 116 -32.17 -10.51 -4.48
CA ARG A 116 -31.50 -10.27 -3.20
C ARG A 116 -31.28 -11.53 -2.37
N ARG A 117 -31.08 -12.67 -3.01
CA ARG A 117 -30.83 -13.95 -2.37
C ARG A 117 -29.38 -14.39 -2.56
N PHE A 118 -28.86 -15.17 -1.64
CA PHE A 118 -27.56 -15.79 -1.77
C PHE A 118 -27.53 -16.73 -2.99
N PRO A 119 -26.41 -16.76 -3.75
CA PRO A 119 -26.23 -17.62 -4.90
C PRO A 119 -26.07 -19.08 -4.51
N SER A 120 -26.23 -19.98 -5.49
CA SER A 120 -25.95 -21.40 -5.35
C SER A 120 -24.84 -21.86 -6.30
N LYS A 121 -24.22 -23.01 -5.99
CA LYS A 121 -23.20 -23.61 -6.85
C LYS A 121 -23.65 -23.89 -8.28
N ALA A 122 -24.95 -24.03 -8.52
CA ALA A 122 -25.48 -24.46 -9.80
C ALA A 122 -25.12 -23.54 -10.98
N ALA A 123 -25.12 -22.23 -10.79
CA ALA A 123 -24.74 -21.27 -11.82
C ALA A 123 -23.26 -21.43 -12.22
N LEU A 124 -22.37 -21.61 -11.23
CA LEU A 124 -20.93 -21.80 -11.46
C LEU A 124 -20.63 -23.19 -12.02
N ASP A 125 -21.33 -24.23 -11.56
CA ASP A 125 -21.19 -25.61 -12.10
C ASP A 125 -21.47 -25.69 -13.57
N ARG A 126 -22.49 -24.94 -14.04
CA ARG A 126 -22.88 -24.89 -15.45
C ARG A 126 -21.78 -24.33 -16.34
N VAL A 127 -21.04 -23.32 -15.88
CA VAL A 127 -20.09 -22.56 -16.71
C VAL A 127 -18.64 -22.98 -16.51
N ALA A 128 -18.29 -23.54 -15.34
CA ALA A 128 -16.93 -23.97 -15.01
C ALA A 128 -16.91 -25.37 -14.37
N PRO A 129 -17.42 -26.42 -15.02
CA PRO A 129 -17.53 -27.76 -14.43
C PRO A 129 -16.17 -28.43 -14.19
N ARG A 130 -15.11 -27.99 -14.86
CA ARG A 130 -13.76 -28.57 -14.79
C ARG A 130 -12.76 -27.75 -14.00
N ASN A 131 -13.15 -26.55 -13.56
CA ASN A 131 -12.30 -25.60 -12.84
C ASN A 131 -12.92 -25.32 -11.49
N PRO A 132 -12.20 -25.50 -10.38
CA PRO A 132 -12.65 -25.01 -9.08
C PRO A 132 -12.85 -23.49 -9.13
N VAL A 133 -14.00 -23.01 -8.65
CA VAL A 133 -14.34 -21.57 -8.60
C VAL A 133 -14.56 -21.17 -7.15
N ALA A 134 -13.93 -20.05 -6.74
CA ALA A 134 -14.10 -19.47 -5.43
C ALA A 134 -14.23 -17.94 -5.55
N LEU A 135 -15.41 -17.40 -5.28
CA LEU A 135 -15.71 -15.97 -5.39
C LEU A 135 -16.00 -15.40 -4.01
N VAL A 136 -15.12 -14.52 -3.52
CA VAL A 136 -15.29 -13.87 -2.22
C VAL A 136 -16.28 -12.71 -2.32
N ARG A 137 -17.21 -12.61 -1.37
CA ARG A 137 -18.15 -11.51 -1.27
C ARG A 137 -17.42 -10.18 -1.00
N ILE A 138 -18.05 -9.06 -1.35
CA ILE A 138 -17.46 -7.72 -1.22
C ILE A 138 -16.94 -7.42 0.20
N ASP A 139 -17.69 -7.84 1.21
CA ASP A 139 -17.34 -7.65 2.64
C ASP A 139 -16.31 -8.69 3.17
N GLY A 140 -15.99 -9.73 2.37
CA GLY A 140 -15.05 -10.77 2.77
C GLY A 140 -15.63 -11.84 3.70
N HIS A 141 -16.91 -11.75 4.10
CA HIS A 141 -17.53 -12.66 5.06
C HIS A 141 -18.20 -13.89 4.44
N ALA A 142 -18.27 -14.00 3.12
CA ALA A 142 -18.78 -15.18 2.44
C ALA A 142 -17.97 -15.50 1.19
N THR A 143 -17.85 -16.82 0.87
CA THR A 143 -17.29 -17.29 -0.40
C THR A 143 -18.31 -18.16 -1.11
N TRP A 144 -18.57 -17.82 -2.37
CA TRP A 144 -19.41 -18.60 -3.27
C TRP A 144 -18.53 -19.51 -4.13
N VAL A 145 -18.77 -20.82 -4.05
CA VAL A 145 -17.95 -21.85 -4.69
C VAL A 145 -18.79 -22.81 -5.52
N ASN A 146 -18.16 -23.45 -6.52
CA ASN A 146 -18.80 -24.53 -7.30
C ASN A 146 -18.51 -25.92 -6.71
N SER A 147 -19.12 -26.95 -7.30
CA SER A 147 -18.93 -28.35 -6.87
C SER A 147 -17.49 -28.82 -7.01
N ALA A 148 -16.74 -28.35 -8.03
CA ALA A 148 -15.33 -28.69 -8.19
C ALA A 148 -14.48 -28.16 -7.03
N ALA A 149 -14.74 -26.92 -6.55
CA ALA A 149 -14.05 -26.34 -5.41
C ALA A 149 -14.43 -27.04 -4.09
N LEU A 150 -15.71 -27.37 -3.89
CA LEU A 150 -16.16 -28.19 -2.74
C LEU A 150 -15.44 -29.53 -2.69
N HIS A 151 -15.37 -30.22 -3.85
CA HIS A 151 -14.67 -31.50 -3.98
C HIS A 151 -13.17 -31.37 -3.66
N ALA A 152 -12.50 -30.37 -4.23
CA ALA A 152 -11.08 -30.11 -3.98
C ALA A 152 -10.78 -29.81 -2.51
N ALA A 153 -11.73 -29.14 -1.81
CA ALA A 153 -11.64 -28.85 -0.39
C ALA A 153 -12.10 -29.99 0.54
N GLY A 154 -12.55 -31.14 0.00
CA GLY A 154 -13.10 -32.25 0.77
C GLY A 154 -14.39 -31.90 1.51
N ILE A 155 -15.16 -30.93 1.02
CA ILE A 155 -16.41 -30.49 1.63
C ILE A 155 -17.58 -31.32 1.08
N SER A 156 -18.30 -31.97 1.97
CA SER A 156 -19.44 -32.85 1.68
C SER A 156 -20.60 -32.57 2.64
N ARG A 157 -21.68 -33.35 2.49
CA ARG A 157 -22.80 -33.32 3.44
C ARG A 157 -22.41 -33.61 4.89
N ASP A 158 -21.35 -34.39 5.07
CA ASP A 158 -20.87 -34.81 6.40
C ASP A 158 -19.90 -33.81 7.04
N THR A 159 -19.50 -32.77 6.29
CA THR A 159 -18.61 -31.74 6.82
C THR A 159 -19.33 -30.92 7.90
N ALA A 160 -18.79 -30.94 9.11
CA ALA A 160 -19.30 -30.12 10.22
C ALA A 160 -18.95 -28.64 10.03
N ASP A 161 -19.79 -27.77 10.57
CA ASP A 161 -19.49 -26.35 10.65
C ASP A 161 -18.26 -26.12 11.54
N PRO A 162 -17.24 -25.38 11.06
CA PRO A 162 -16.12 -25.01 11.91
C PRO A 162 -16.54 -23.92 12.91
N THR A 163 -15.85 -23.86 14.04
CA THR A 163 -16.11 -22.83 15.06
C THR A 163 -16.06 -21.43 14.42
N GLY A 164 -17.15 -20.68 14.52
CA GLY A 164 -17.28 -19.33 13.96
C GLY A 164 -17.49 -19.30 12.45
N GLY A 165 -17.98 -20.38 11.81
CA GLY A 165 -18.33 -20.38 10.39
C GLY A 165 -19.41 -21.39 10.04
N ILE A 166 -20.02 -21.24 8.87
CA ILE A 166 -21.13 -22.06 8.40
C ILE A 166 -20.86 -22.57 6.99
N VAL A 167 -20.96 -23.88 6.78
CA VAL A 167 -21.13 -24.52 5.46
C VAL A 167 -22.62 -24.58 5.15
N VAL A 168 -23.11 -23.65 4.34
CA VAL A 168 -24.55 -23.58 4.06
C VAL A 168 -25.00 -24.81 3.29
N LYS A 169 -25.99 -25.52 3.84
CA LYS A 169 -26.56 -26.76 3.26
C LYS A 169 -28.03 -26.56 2.89
N ASP A 170 -28.48 -27.30 1.88
CA ASP A 170 -29.89 -27.36 1.52
C ASP A 170 -30.69 -28.28 2.47
N ALA A 171 -31.98 -28.43 2.21
CA ALA A 171 -32.88 -29.28 2.99
C ALA A 171 -32.49 -30.77 2.97
N GLY A 172 -31.73 -31.22 1.96
CA GLY A 172 -31.17 -32.55 1.84
C GLY A 172 -29.84 -32.74 2.54
N GLY A 173 -29.28 -31.68 3.14
CA GLY A 173 -27.98 -31.68 3.78
C GLY A 173 -26.80 -31.49 2.82
N GLU A 174 -27.03 -31.23 1.55
CA GLU A 174 -25.97 -31.01 0.56
C GLU A 174 -25.45 -29.56 0.62
N PRO A 175 -24.11 -29.34 0.55
CA PRO A 175 -23.54 -28.00 0.49
C PRO A 175 -24.07 -27.21 -0.73
N THR A 176 -24.60 -26.03 -0.48
CA THR A 176 -25.15 -25.13 -1.52
C THR A 176 -24.08 -24.44 -2.35
N GLY A 177 -22.84 -24.45 -1.89
CA GLY A 177 -21.75 -23.69 -2.46
C GLY A 177 -21.50 -22.34 -1.77
N LEU A 178 -22.18 -22.07 -0.64
CA LEU A 178 -21.93 -20.86 0.15
C LEU A 178 -21.22 -21.21 1.46
N LEU A 179 -20.08 -20.56 1.70
CA LEU A 179 -19.25 -20.72 2.90
C LEU A 179 -19.17 -19.37 3.62
N ILE A 180 -19.52 -19.35 4.90
CA ILE A 180 -19.60 -18.11 5.70
C ILE A 180 -18.49 -18.11 6.75
N ASP A 181 -17.85 -16.96 6.95
CA ASP A 181 -16.83 -16.67 7.94
C ASP A 181 -15.70 -17.72 7.97
N THR A 182 -15.43 -18.38 9.08
CA THR A 182 -14.30 -19.31 9.18
C THR A 182 -14.43 -20.54 8.27
N ALA A 183 -15.64 -20.87 7.76
CA ALA A 183 -15.80 -21.95 6.81
C ALA A 183 -15.12 -21.69 5.46
N GLN A 184 -14.90 -20.43 5.09
CA GLN A 184 -14.13 -20.03 3.90
C GLN A 184 -12.71 -20.61 3.91
N ARG A 185 -12.12 -20.79 5.10
CA ARG A 185 -10.76 -21.33 5.26
C ARG A 185 -10.62 -22.77 4.74
N LEU A 186 -11.72 -23.53 4.67
CA LEU A 186 -11.70 -24.89 4.12
C LEU A 186 -11.29 -24.87 2.64
N VAL A 187 -11.86 -23.93 1.86
CA VAL A 187 -11.54 -23.76 0.44
C VAL A 187 -10.20 -23.03 0.27
N GLN A 188 -9.91 -22.00 1.07
CA GLN A 188 -8.65 -21.28 1.00
C GLN A 188 -7.42 -22.16 1.21
N ARG A 189 -7.55 -23.22 2.04
CA ARG A 189 -6.47 -24.20 2.25
C ARG A 189 -6.30 -25.18 1.08
N ALA A 190 -7.36 -25.40 0.33
CA ALA A 190 -7.35 -26.29 -0.84
C ALA A 190 -6.89 -25.56 -2.11
N GLU A 191 -7.03 -24.25 -2.16
CA GLU A 191 -6.57 -23.43 -3.28
C GLU A 191 -5.03 -23.44 -3.31
N PRO A 192 -4.42 -23.95 -4.40
CA PRO A 192 -2.98 -24.02 -4.49
C PRO A 192 -2.38 -22.61 -4.63
N MET A 193 -1.15 -22.45 -4.14
CA MET A 193 -0.38 -21.26 -4.46
C MET A 193 -0.19 -21.15 -5.98
N PRO A 194 -0.27 -19.94 -6.55
CA PRO A 194 -0.06 -19.77 -7.98
C PRO A 194 1.34 -20.26 -8.40
N SER A 195 1.47 -20.72 -9.63
CA SER A 195 2.77 -21.08 -10.17
C SER A 195 3.73 -19.88 -10.11
N PRO A 196 5.04 -20.10 -9.91
CA PRO A 196 6.02 -19.02 -9.87
C PRO A 196 5.95 -18.10 -11.10
N ALA A 197 5.76 -18.66 -12.30
CA ALA A 197 5.68 -17.89 -13.54
C ALA A 197 4.43 -16.98 -13.58
N ARG A 198 3.28 -17.50 -13.17
CA ARG A 198 2.03 -16.72 -13.11
C ARG A 198 2.11 -15.61 -12.07
N PHE A 199 2.74 -15.89 -10.93
CA PHE A 199 2.93 -14.87 -9.91
C PHE A 199 3.95 -13.80 -10.34
N ASP A 200 5.06 -14.20 -10.98
CA ASP A 200 6.05 -13.26 -11.55
C ASP A 200 5.39 -12.31 -12.56
N GLU A 201 4.50 -12.80 -13.42
CA GLU A 201 3.75 -11.98 -14.37
C GLU A 201 2.81 -10.99 -13.66
N ALA A 202 2.08 -11.45 -12.65
CA ALA A 202 1.20 -10.60 -11.85
C ALA A 202 1.98 -9.50 -11.10
N VAL A 203 3.15 -9.82 -10.55
CA VAL A 203 4.05 -8.83 -9.90
C VAL A 203 4.51 -7.79 -10.93
N ARG A 204 4.92 -8.20 -12.14
CA ARG A 204 5.30 -7.25 -13.20
C ARG A 204 4.16 -6.31 -13.57
N ALA A 205 2.94 -6.84 -13.69
CA ALA A 205 1.75 -6.04 -13.98
C ALA A 205 1.43 -5.04 -12.85
N ALA A 206 1.56 -5.45 -11.58
CA ALA A 206 1.38 -4.58 -10.44
C ALA A 206 2.45 -3.47 -10.37
N ILE A 207 3.71 -3.79 -10.66
CA ILE A 207 4.80 -2.81 -10.75
C ILE A 207 4.51 -1.81 -11.89
N ALA A 208 4.11 -2.29 -13.06
CA ALA A 208 3.79 -1.42 -14.20
C ALA A 208 2.66 -0.43 -13.86
N GLU A 209 1.64 -0.87 -13.11
CA GLU A 209 0.59 0.02 -12.60
C GLU A 209 1.17 1.07 -11.65
N CYS A 210 1.95 0.69 -10.64
CA CYS A 210 2.58 1.63 -9.71
C CYS A 210 3.43 2.68 -10.46
N LEU A 211 4.25 2.24 -11.41
CA LEU A 211 5.09 3.13 -12.23
C LEU A 211 4.25 4.10 -13.09
N SER A 212 3.11 3.64 -13.62
CA SER A 212 2.20 4.49 -14.40
C SER A 212 1.53 5.58 -13.56
N LEU A 213 1.48 5.39 -12.25
CA LEU A 213 0.97 6.35 -11.26
C LEU A 213 2.09 7.20 -10.63
N GLY A 214 3.35 7.01 -11.07
CA GLY A 214 4.50 7.80 -10.60
C GLY A 214 5.16 7.26 -9.33
N LEU A 215 4.73 6.12 -8.83
CA LEU A 215 5.46 5.43 -7.77
C LEU A 215 6.72 4.79 -8.36
N THR A 216 7.88 5.17 -7.84
CA THR A 216 9.17 4.57 -8.17
C THR A 216 9.61 3.55 -7.12
N GLY A 217 8.93 3.56 -5.97
CA GLY A 217 9.22 2.65 -4.87
C GLY A 217 8.06 2.49 -3.88
N LEU A 218 8.25 1.54 -2.99
CA LEU A 218 7.28 1.10 -1.99
C LEU A 218 7.99 0.66 -0.72
N HIS A 219 7.41 0.94 0.45
CA HIS A 219 7.70 0.17 1.65
C HIS A 219 6.60 -0.90 1.78
N GLU A 220 6.96 -2.14 1.51
CA GLU A 220 6.01 -3.25 1.49
C GLU A 220 5.84 -3.87 2.87
N MET A 221 4.63 -3.84 3.39
CA MET A 221 4.30 -4.24 4.75
C MET A 221 3.78 -5.67 4.81
N GLY A 222 4.66 -6.60 5.21
CA GLY A 222 4.29 -7.98 5.46
C GLY A 222 4.61 -8.95 4.32
N VAL A 223 5.78 -8.81 3.70
CA VAL A 223 6.25 -9.70 2.63
C VAL A 223 6.56 -11.11 3.15
N THR A 224 6.36 -12.12 2.30
CA THR A 224 6.64 -13.54 2.58
C THR A 224 7.81 -14.07 1.73
N LEU A 225 8.39 -15.22 2.12
CA LEU A 225 9.43 -15.89 1.33
C LEU A 225 8.96 -16.19 -0.10
N PHE A 226 7.69 -16.54 -0.28
CA PHE A 226 7.12 -16.78 -1.61
C PHE A 226 7.18 -15.53 -2.51
N ALA A 227 6.79 -14.37 -1.98
CA ALA A 227 6.86 -13.10 -2.71
C ALA A 227 8.32 -12.70 -2.99
N LEU A 228 9.19 -12.79 -1.98
CA LEU A 228 10.62 -12.49 -2.12
C LEU A 228 11.32 -13.39 -3.14
N ALA A 229 10.94 -14.66 -3.24
CA ALA A 229 11.46 -15.54 -4.29
C ALA A 229 11.09 -15.07 -5.70
N SER A 230 9.87 -14.52 -5.88
CA SER A 230 9.47 -13.88 -7.15
C SER A 230 10.29 -12.62 -7.42
N TYR A 231 10.43 -11.74 -6.42
CA TYR A 231 11.21 -10.50 -6.57
C TYR A 231 12.67 -10.78 -6.95
N ARG A 232 13.31 -11.79 -6.34
CA ARG A 232 14.66 -12.22 -6.73
C ARG A 232 14.74 -12.62 -8.19
N ARG A 233 13.84 -13.51 -8.64
CA ARG A 233 13.84 -13.95 -10.06
C ARG A 233 13.63 -12.78 -11.02
N LEU A 234 12.77 -11.83 -10.68
CA LEU A 234 12.52 -10.65 -11.51
C LEU A 234 13.71 -9.69 -11.50
N VAL A 235 14.38 -9.50 -10.36
CA VAL A 235 15.61 -8.70 -10.25
C VAL A 235 16.74 -9.34 -11.09
N GLU A 236 16.97 -10.65 -10.95
CA GLU A 236 17.98 -11.39 -11.71
C GLU A 236 17.77 -11.31 -13.23
N ARG A 237 16.53 -11.18 -13.68
CA ARG A 237 16.17 -11.02 -15.10
C ARG A 237 16.14 -9.56 -15.57
N GLY A 238 16.44 -8.59 -14.71
CA GLY A 238 16.28 -7.16 -15.04
C GLY A 238 14.83 -6.71 -15.23
N GLN A 239 13.87 -7.43 -14.66
CA GLN A 239 12.43 -7.21 -14.81
C GLN A 239 11.76 -6.62 -13.57
N PHE A 240 12.55 -6.02 -12.67
CA PHE A 240 12.08 -5.36 -11.46
C PHE A 240 12.50 -3.87 -11.46
N PRO A 241 11.95 -3.02 -12.36
CA PRO A 241 12.31 -1.61 -12.48
C PRO A 241 11.64 -0.76 -11.38
N PHE A 242 11.74 -1.20 -10.13
CA PHE A 242 11.04 -0.64 -8.99
C PHE A 242 11.91 -0.77 -7.73
N ARG A 243 11.68 0.05 -6.71
CA ARG A 243 12.36 -0.08 -5.43
C ARG A 243 11.41 -0.57 -4.36
N ASN A 244 11.81 -1.59 -3.62
CA ASN A 244 11.01 -2.17 -2.56
C ASN A 244 11.80 -2.24 -1.25
N TYR A 245 11.36 -1.48 -0.24
CA TYR A 245 11.82 -1.63 1.13
C TYR A 245 10.87 -2.57 1.85
N ALA A 246 11.29 -3.81 2.03
CA ALA A 246 10.45 -4.91 2.46
C ALA A 246 10.50 -5.12 3.98
N ALA A 247 9.32 -5.10 4.61
CA ALA A 247 9.10 -5.55 5.97
C ALA A 247 8.57 -6.99 5.94
N VAL A 248 9.30 -7.93 6.52
CA VAL A 248 8.87 -9.34 6.58
C VAL A 248 7.68 -9.51 7.51
N ALA A 249 6.76 -10.39 7.16
CA ALA A 249 5.57 -10.66 7.94
C ALA A 249 5.91 -11.51 9.17
N ALA A 250 5.79 -10.97 10.38
CA ALA A 250 5.96 -11.74 11.62
C ALA A 250 4.93 -12.88 11.76
N ARG A 251 3.72 -12.71 11.17
CA ARG A 251 2.69 -13.76 11.16
C ARG A 251 3.04 -14.97 10.29
N SER A 252 4.04 -14.84 9.41
CA SER A 252 4.66 -15.96 8.70
C SER A 252 5.91 -16.37 9.46
N GLU A 253 5.74 -17.30 10.43
CA GLU A 253 6.84 -17.80 11.25
C GLU A 253 8.02 -18.25 10.39
N GLU A 254 7.76 -18.99 9.30
CA GLU A 254 8.78 -19.41 8.34
C GLU A 254 9.58 -18.23 7.78
N THR A 255 8.91 -17.10 7.45
CA THR A 255 9.58 -15.92 6.89
C THR A 255 10.43 -15.21 7.93
N TRP A 256 9.87 -15.01 9.15
CA TRP A 256 10.61 -14.35 10.21
C TRP A 256 11.79 -15.22 10.68
N ASP A 257 11.61 -16.52 10.90
CA ASP A 257 12.67 -17.43 11.31
C ASP A 257 13.82 -17.45 10.30
N PHE A 258 13.49 -17.45 9.00
CA PHE A 258 14.49 -17.37 7.95
C PHE A 258 15.36 -16.12 8.06
N TYR A 259 14.76 -14.94 8.27
CA TYR A 259 15.48 -13.68 8.34
C TYR A 259 16.08 -13.40 9.71
N ARG A 260 15.47 -13.89 10.77
CA ARG A 260 16.00 -13.79 12.13
C ARG A 260 17.42 -14.33 12.22
N ASP A 261 17.70 -15.44 11.56
CA ASP A 261 19.00 -16.10 11.62
C ASP A 261 20.02 -15.50 10.63
N ARG A 262 19.55 -14.78 9.59
CA ARG A 262 20.40 -14.23 8.51
C ARG A 262 20.66 -12.73 8.63
N GLY A 263 19.77 -12.01 9.24
CA GLY A 263 19.81 -10.54 9.27
C GLY A 263 19.20 -9.89 8.01
N PRO A 264 19.27 -8.54 7.94
CA PRO A 264 18.83 -7.77 6.78
C PRO A 264 19.57 -8.14 5.49
N GLU A 265 18.89 -7.99 4.36
CA GLU A 265 19.39 -8.37 3.06
C GLU A 265 19.13 -7.29 2.00
N VAL A 266 20.08 -7.15 1.05
CA VAL A 266 19.95 -6.30 -0.13
C VAL A 266 20.00 -7.17 -1.37
N ILE A 267 19.03 -7.02 -2.26
CA ILE A 267 18.88 -7.79 -3.49
C ILE A 267 18.96 -6.82 -4.68
N GLY A 268 19.82 -7.12 -5.65
CA GLY A 268 19.92 -6.43 -6.94
C GLY A 268 20.18 -4.93 -6.82
N ASP A 269 21.38 -4.54 -6.42
CA ASP A 269 21.83 -3.13 -6.34
C ASP A 269 20.85 -2.21 -5.58
N GLY A 270 20.21 -2.75 -4.53
CA GLY A 270 19.26 -2.01 -3.71
C GLY A 270 17.85 -1.93 -4.30
N ARG A 271 17.51 -2.73 -5.31
CA ARG A 271 16.13 -2.81 -5.83
C ARG A 271 15.16 -3.37 -4.80
N VAL A 272 15.58 -4.36 -4.02
CA VAL A 272 14.81 -4.85 -2.87
C VAL A 272 15.70 -4.85 -1.63
N VAL A 273 15.24 -4.19 -0.58
CA VAL A 273 15.95 -4.11 0.71
C VAL A 273 15.06 -4.73 1.78
N VAL A 274 15.42 -5.92 2.26
CA VAL A 274 14.70 -6.59 3.35
C VAL A 274 15.34 -6.18 4.65
N ARG A 275 14.74 -5.23 5.36
CA ARG A 275 15.33 -4.65 6.58
C ARG A 275 14.32 -4.31 7.68
N ALA A 276 13.08 -4.70 7.52
CA ALA A 276 12.06 -4.41 8.54
C ALA A 276 11.25 -5.65 8.91
N LEU A 277 10.65 -5.63 10.10
CA LEU A 277 9.70 -6.61 10.61
C LEU A 277 8.34 -5.94 10.76
N LYS A 278 7.29 -6.49 10.14
CA LYS A 278 5.89 -6.05 10.30
C LYS A 278 5.20 -6.81 11.40
N LEU A 279 4.73 -6.09 12.40
CA LEU A 279 3.88 -6.57 13.50
C LEU A 279 2.48 -5.97 13.42
N MET A 280 1.51 -6.60 14.07
CA MET A 280 0.13 -6.12 14.11
C MET A 280 -0.37 -6.13 15.56
N SER A 281 -0.63 -4.94 16.12
CA SER A 281 -1.10 -4.83 17.50
C SER A 281 -2.61 -4.93 17.64
N ASP A 282 -3.39 -4.45 16.63
CA ASP A 282 -4.85 -4.48 16.66
C ASP A 282 -5.48 -4.63 15.26
N GLY A 283 -6.79 -4.48 15.17
CA GLY A 283 -7.56 -4.51 13.93
C GLY A 283 -7.94 -3.11 13.42
N ALA A 284 -8.90 -3.04 12.48
CA ALA A 284 -9.33 -1.81 11.83
C ALA A 284 -10.46 -1.09 12.61
N LEU A 285 -10.54 0.27 12.45
CA LEU A 285 -11.55 1.10 13.09
C LEU A 285 -12.95 0.80 12.53
N GLY A 286 -13.09 0.68 11.22
CA GLY A 286 -14.37 0.44 10.55
C GLY A 286 -15.10 -0.81 11.00
N SER A 287 -14.36 -1.92 11.21
CA SER A 287 -14.88 -3.19 11.74
C SER A 287 -14.98 -3.25 13.26
N ARG A 288 -14.69 -2.18 13.97
CA ARG A 288 -14.60 -2.10 15.45
C ARG A 288 -13.57 -3.08 16.05
N GLY A 289 -12.54 -3.42 15.28
CA GLY A 289 -11.41 -4.25 15.71
C GLY A 289 -10.25 -3.45 16.31
N ALA A 290 -10.18 -2.15 16.05
CA ALA A 290 -9.14 -1.27 16.60
C ALA A 290 -9.26 -1.19 18.12
N ALA A 291 -8.16 -1.40 18.85
CA ALA A 291 -8.16 -1.45 20.31
C ALA A 291 -8.18 -0.04 20.91
N LEU A 292 -9.25 0.29 21.63
CA LEU A 292 -9.49 1.57 22.23
C LEU A 292 -9.39 1.53 23.76
N HIS A 293 -8.97 2.63 24.38
CA HIS A 293 -9.01 2.81 25.84
C HIS A 293 -10.44 2.86 26.36
N SER A 294 -11.34 3.53 25.64
CA SER A 294 -12.77 3.58 25.94
C SER A 294 -13.57 2.81 24.89
N PRO A 295 -14.78 2.30 25.24
CA PRO A 295 -15.62 1.61 24.27
C PRO A 295 -15.94 2.44 23.02
N TYR A 296 -16.29 1.77 21.93
CA TYR A 296 -16.88 2.43 20.77
C TYR A 296 -18.17 3.15 21.18
N CYS A 297 -18.43 4.35 20.64
CA CYS A 297 -19.64 5.11 20.99
C CYS A 297 -20.90 4.42 20.46
N ASP A 298 -20.80 3.76 19.32
CA ASP A 298 -21.89 3.00 18.68
C ASP A 298 -21.88 1.49 19.02
N ASP A 299 -21.02 1.07 19.96
CA ASP A 299 -20.97 -0.32 20.47
C ASP A 299 -20.35 -0.30 21.89
N PRO A 300 -21.15 0.05 22.92
CA PRO A 300 -20.66 0.35 24.27
C PRO A 300 -20.00 -0.80 25.01
N ASP A 301 -20.20 -2.04 24.59
CA ASP A 301 -19.60 -3.22 25.20
C ASP A 301 -18.29 -3.63 24.50
N ASN A 302 -17.93 -2.97 23.41
CA ASN A 302 -16.79 -3.28 22.57
C ASN A 302 -15.68 -2.22 22.69
N ARG A 303 -14.46 -2.66 22.94
CA ARG A 303 -13.24 -1.81 22.95
C ARG A 303 -12.23 -2.22 21.89
N GLY A 304 -12.62 -3.05 20.91
CA GLY A 304 -11.71 -3.69 19.98
C GLY A 304 -10.84 -4.76 20.64
N LEU A 305 -9.85 -5.23 19.90
CA LEU A 305 -9.05 -6.39 20.28
C LEU A 305 -7.55 -6.16 20.00
N LEU A 306 -6.72 -6.39 21.01
CA LEU A 306 -5.28 -6.55 20.79
C LEU A 306 -5.03 -7.92 20.15
N LEU A 307 -4.33 -7.93 19.02
CA LEU A 307 -4.03 -9.15 18.24
C LEU A 307 -2.75 -9.86 18.69
N ILE A 308 -1.95 -9.17 19.51
CA ILE A 308 -0.70 -9.69 20.06
C ILE A 308 -0.59 -9.32 21.54
N PRO A 309 -0.20 -10.25 22.43
CA PRO A 309 0.09 -9.93 23.81
C PRO A 309 1.27 -8.95 23.95
N ALA A 310 1.25 -8.09 24.98
CA ALA A 310 2.29 -7.10 25.21
C ALA A 310 3.70 -7.70 25.32
N GLU A 311 3.81 -8.81 26.03
CA GLU A 311 5.08 -9.53 26.22
C GLU A 311 5.64 -10.06 24.89
N GLU A 312 4.77 -10.54 24.01
CA GLU A 312 5.16 -11.07 22.70
C GLU A 312 5.54 -9.91 21.74
N LEU A 313 4.81 -8.80 21.78
CA LEU A 313 5.17 -7.60 21.05
C LEU A 313 6.56 -7.11 21.46
N ALA A 314 6.81 -7.04 22.77
CA ALA A 314 8.12 -6.64 23.32
C ALA A 314 9.22 -7.63 22.94
N ARG A 315 8.97 -8.93 23.02
CA ARG A 315 9.93 -9.98 22.65
C ARG A 315 10.34 -9.87 21.17
N LEU A 316 9.38 -9.79 20.25
CA LEU A 316 9.64 -9.68 18.82
C LEU A 316 10.33 -8.35 18.47
N THR A 317 9.95 -7.26 19.13
CA THR A 317 10.56 -5.94 18.94
C THR A 317 12.05 -5.97 19.32
N ASN A 318 12.39 -6.50 20.51
CA ASN A 318 13.79 -6.60 20.94
C ASN A 318 14.58 -7.55 20.04
N ASP A 319 14.01 -8.72 19.71
CA ASP A 319 14.63 -9.70 18.81
C ASP A 319 14.99 -9.11 17.44
N ALA A 320 14.08 -8.32 16.84
CA ALA A 320 14.31 -7.65 15.57
C ALA A 320 15.40 -6.56 15.67
N ILE A 321 15.37 -5.72 16.71
CA ILE A 321 16.35 -4.65 16.92
C ILE A 321 17.77 -5.22 17.10
N GLU A 322 17.92 -6.29 17.88
CA GLU A 322 19.21 -6.95 18.11
C GLU A 322 19.83 -7.48 16.82
N ARG A 323 19.00 -7.80 15.82
CA ARG A 323 19.42 -8.31 14.50
C ARG A 323 19.52 -7.24 13.41
N GLY A 324 19.35 -5.95 13.77
CA GLY A 324 19.49 -4.83 12.86
C GLY A 324 18.26 -4.55 11.98
N PHE A 325 17.09 -5.11 12.34
CA PHE A 325 15.84 -4.81 11.66
C PHE A 325 15.15 -3.58 12.26
N GLN A 326 14.51 -2.81 11.39
CA GLN A 326 13.50 -1.84 11.77
C GLN A 326 12.23 -2.59 12.19
N VAL A 327 11.48 -2.08 13.16
CA VAL A 327 10.18 -2.62 13.55
C VAL A 327 9.08 -1.67 13.12
N CYS A 328 8.11 -2.20 12.37
CA CYS A 328 6.94 -1.51 11.86
C CYS A 328 5.69 -2.13 12.49
N VAL A 329 5.05 -1.45 13.42
CA VAL A 329 3.89 -1.97 14.16
C VAL A 329 2.61 -1.30 13.68
N HIS A 330 1.68 -2.07 13.13
CA HIS A 330 0.31 -1.63 12.88
C HIS A 330 -0.37 -1.30 14.22
N ALA A 331 -0.82 -0.08 14.37
CA ALA A 331 -1.60 0.38 15.52
C ALA A 331 -2.61 1.45 15.07
N ILE A 332 -3.89 1.08 15.08
CA ILE A 332 -4.98 1.97 14.68
C ILE A 332 -5.63 2.63 15.91
N GLY A 333 -6.07 1.84 16.90
CA GLY A 333 -6.70 2.36 18.10
C GLY A 333 -5.73 3.04 19.06
N ASP A 334 -6.24 3.95 19.88
CA ASP A 334 -5.45 4.71 20.86
C ASP A 334 -4.77 3.79 21.89
N ARG A 335 -5.43 2.73 22.34
CA ARG A 335 -4.85 1.73 23.24
C ARG A 335 -3.72 0.93 22.57
N ALA A 336 -3.87 0.58 21.29
CA ALA A 336 -2.83 -0.12 20.52
C ALA A 336 -1.61 0.78 20.28
N ASN A 337 -1.83 2.06 20.00
CA ASN A 337 -0.78 3.06 19.86
C ASN A 337 -0.02 3.26 21.17
N THR A 338 -0.72 3.41 22.31
CA THR A 338 -0.09 3.51 23.64
C THR A 338 0.77 2.28 23.92
N LEU A 339 0.23 1.06 23.73
CA LEU A 339 0.98 -0.19 23.94
C LEU A 339 2.24 -0.25 23.06
N THR A 340 2.14 0.17 21.80
CA THR A 340 3.27 0.16 20.87
C THR A 340 4.35 1.15 21.31
N LEU A 341 3.97 2.37 21.71
CA LEU A 341 4.90 3.37 22.20
C LEU A 341 5.56 2.95 23.53
N ASP A 342 4.82 2.32 24.44
CA ASP A 342 5.36 1.76 25.68
C ASP A 342 6.40 0.68 25.39
N THR A 343 6.10 -0.20 24.41
CA THR A 343 7.03 -1.23 23.96
C THR A 343 8.31 -0.64 23.37
N PHE A 344 8.18 0.40 22.56
CA PHE A 344 9.33 1.09 21.96
C PHE A 344 10.16 1.86 22.99
N GLU A 345 9.53 2.44 23.99
CA GLU A 345 10.22 3.08 25.11
C GLU A 345 11.05 2.08 25.92
N GLN A 346 10.49 0.91 26.22
CA GLN A 346 11.21 -0.19 26.88
C GLN A 346 12.39 -0.69 26.02
N ALA A 347 12.19 -0.84 24.70
CA ALA A 347 13.25 -1.24 23.79
C ALA A 347 14.38 -0.20 23.71
N LEU A 348 14.03 1.09 23.71
CA LEU A 348 15.01 2.20 23.77
C LEU A 348 15.78 2.23 25.08
N ALA A 349 15.14 1.91 26.20
CA ALA A 349 15.81 1.80 27.49
C ALA A 349 16.78 0.61 27.54
N ARG A 350 16.41 -0.51 26.92
CA ARG A 350 17.21 -1.75 26.88
C ARG A 350 18.35 -1.68 25.86
N HIS A 351 18.11 -1.12 24.67
CA HIS A 351 19.03 -1.09 23.52
C HIS A 351 19.15 0.33 22.94
N PRO A 352 19.64 1.34 23.68
CA PRO A 352 19.51 2.75 23.30
C PRO A 352 20.05 3.11 21.91
N ALA A 353 21.22 2.58 21.55
CA ALA A 353 21.85 2.85 20.27
C ALA A 353 21.17 2.11 19.11
N ALA A 354 20.91 0.81 19.28
CA ALA A 354 20.31 -0.03 18.25
C ALA A 354 18.86 0.37 17.95
N ALA A 355 18.04 0.63 18.98
CA ALA A 355 16.65 1.03 18.80
C ALA A 355 16.53 2.42 18.13
N ARG A 356 17.40 3.39 18.48
CA ARG A 356 17.46 4.68 17.76
C ARG A 356 17.89 4.51 16.31
N ALA A 357 18.90 3.68 16.07
CA ALA A 357 19.36 3.37 14.70
C ALA A 357 18.33 2.63 13.86
N ALA A 358 17.44 1.85 14.50
CA ALA A 358 16.37 1.12 13.80
C ALA A 358 15.26 2.03 13.27
N ARG A 359 15.07 3.27 13.77
CA ARG A 359 13.98 4.19 13.40
C ARG A 359 12.63 3.51 13.45
N LEU A 360 12.21 3.12 14.66
CA LEU A 360 10.98 2.40 14.92
C LEU A 360 9.77 3.13 14.32
N ARG A 361 8.81 2.38 13.77
CA ARG A 361 7.65 2.95 13.08
C ARG A 361 6.34 2.46 13.67
N VAL A 362 5.38 3.37 13.78
CA VAL A 362 3.97 3.04 13.99
C VAL A 362 3.24 3.21 12.66
N GLU A 363 2.74 2.11 12.14
CA GLU A 363 1.94 2.09 10.92
C GLU A 363 0.49 2.46 11.28
N HIS A 364 -0.10 3.30 10.47
CA HIS A 364 -1.38 3.97 10.62
C HIS A 364 -1.34 5.11 11.65
N ALA A 365 -0.95 4.89 12.90
CA ALA A 365 -1.00 5.92 13.95
C ALA A 365 -2.31 6.72 13.89
N GLN A 366 -3.42 6.00 13.68
CA GLN A 366 -4.66 6.56 13.15
C GLN A 366 -5.47 7.29 14.20
N ILE A 367 -5.63 6.68 15.39
CA ILE A 367 -6.29 7.26 16.55
C ILE A 367 -5.28 7.29 17.68
N LEU A 368 -4.96 8.47 18.17
CA LEU A 368 -3.96 8.69 19.21
C LEU A 368 -4.61 9.27 20.47
N ALA A 369 -4.16 8.83 21.64
CA ALA A 369 -4.36 9.62 22.84
C ALA A 369 -3.55 10.93 22.71
N GLU A 370 -4.11 12.07 23.08
CA GLU A 370 -3.41 13.37 22.97
C GLU A 370 -2.07 13.35 23.70
N THR A 371 -1.99 12.62 24.81
CA THR A 371 -0.75 12.43 25.60
C THR A 371 0.34 11.64 24.88
N ASP A 372 -0.01 10.83 23.87
CA ASP A 372 0.94 10.01 23.11
C ASP A 372 1.58 10.80 21.94
N ILE A 373 0.93 11.85 21.44
CA ILE A 373 1.43 12.65 20.31
C ILE A 373 2.88 13.15 20.55
N PRO A 374 3.23 13.79 21.68
CA PRO A 374 4.60 14.23 21.92
C PRO A 374 5.60 13.08 22.09
N ARG A 375 5.15 11.87 22.44
CA ARG A 375 6.02 10.70 22.60
C ARG A 375 6.68 10.26 21.29
N PHE A 376 6.03 10.45 20.13
CA PHE A 376 6.65 10.16 18.84
C PHE A 376 7.98 10.90 18.69
N ARG A 377 8.01 12.19 19.02
CA ARG A 377 9.26 12.99 18.98
C ARG A 377 10.26 12.56 20.05
N ALA A 378 9.81 12.38 21.26
CA ALA A 378 10.67 12.03 22.39
C ALA A 378 11.38 10.68 22.16
N LEU A 379 10.68 9.71 21.60
CA LEU A 379 11.19 8.36 21.32
C LEU A 379 11.88 8.26 19.94
N GLY A 380 11.73 9.26 19.06
CA GLY A 380 12.24 9.21 17.69
C GLY A 380 11.49 8.22 16.80
N VAL A 381 10.20 7.99 17.09
CA VAL A 381 9.33 7.08 16.34
C VAL A 381 8.76 7.79 15.13
N VAL A 382 8.73 7.10 13.98
CA VAL A 382 8.18 7.60 12.72
C VAL A 382 6.72 7.17 12.60
N PRO A 383 5.73 8.09 12.59
CA PRO A 383 4.37 7.76 12.21
C PRO A 383 4.30 7.54 10.69
N SER A 384 3.71 6.42 10.26
CA SER A 384 3.49 6.07 8.86
C SER A 384 1.98 6.07 8.60
N MET A 385 1.49 7.09 7.91
CA MET A 385 0.06 7.39 7.87
C MET A 385 -0.50 7.40 6.45
N GLN A 386 -1.77 7.00 6.31
CA GLN A 386 -2.49 6.92 5.05
C GLN A 386 -3.56 8.00 5.00
N ALA A 387 -3.29 9.05 4.22
CA ALA A 387 -4.19 10.21 4.18
C ALA A 387 -5.55 9.89 3.54
N THR A 388 -5.61 8.93 2.62
CA THR A 388 -6.86 8.46 2.01
C THR A 388 -7.78 7.77 3.01
N HIS A 389 -7.25 7.04 4.01
CA HIS A 389 -8.07 6.47 5.09
C HIS A 389 -8.85 7.56 5.84
N CYS A 390 -8.23 8.71 6.10
CA CYS A 390 -8.93 9.83 6.73
C CYS A 390 -10.17 10.26 5.94
N THR A 391 -10.05 10.38 4.62
CA THR A 391 -11.15 10.84 3.76
C THR A 391 -12.17 9.76 3.43
N SER A 392 -11.81 8.49 3.56
CA SER A 392 -12.73 7.36 3.44
C SER A 392 -13.50 7.09 4.73
N ASP A 393 -12.89 7.39 5.89
CA ASP A 393 -13.46 7.11 7.21
C ASP A 393 -14.28 8.28 7.77
N MET A 394 -14.12 9.48 7.24
CA MET A 394 -14.68 10.73 7.79
C MET A 394 -16.20 10.72 8.02
N ASP A 395 -16.93 9.97 7.21
CA ASP A 395 -18.39 9.94 7.28
C ASP A 395 -18.91 9.17 8.51
N TRP A 396 -18.13 8.21 9.00
CA TRP A 396 -18.55 7.32 10.09
C TRP A 396 -17.61 7.31 11.31
N ALA A 397 -16.42 7.88 11.22
CA ALA A 397 -15.43 7.86 12.32
C ALA A 397 -15.98 8.53 13.59
N ILE A 398 -16.80 9.58 13.45
CA ILE A 398 -17.45 10.27 14.59
C ILE A 398 -18.43 9.34 15.34
N GLU A 399 -19.13 8.46 14.63
CA GLU A 399 -20.04 7.49 15.24
C GLU A 399 -19.28 6.48 16.10
N ARG A 400 -18.07 6.07 15.64
CA ARG A 400 -17.20 5.12 16.35
C ARG A 400 -16.56 5.74 17.59
N LEU A 401 -16.08 6.99 17.48
CA LEU A 401 -15.19 7.61 18.46
C LEU A 401 -15.91 8.64 19.37
N GLY A 402 -16.97 9.26 18.88
CA GLY A 402 -17.54 10.45 19.49
C GLY A 402 -16.64 11.70 19.31
N PRO A 403 -17.15 12.91 19.60
CA PRO A 403 -16.47 14.17 19.29
C PRO A 403 -15.14 14.36 20.04
N ASP A 404 -15.02 13.89 21.28
CA ASP A 404 -13.84 14.15 22.11
C ASP A 404 -12.60 13.40 21.62
N ARG A 405 -12.76 12.16 21.14
CA ARG A 405 -11.65 11.34 20.63
C ARG A 405 -11.20 11.70 19.21
N LEU A 406 -11.98 12.52 18.49
CA LEU A 406 -11.60 12.99 17.16
C LEU A 406 -10.36 13.90 17.17
N LYS A 407 -10.02 14.53 18.29
CA LYS A 407 -8.82 15.36 18.42
C LYS A 407 -7.52 14.60 18.13
N GLY A 408 -7.49 13.32 18.48
CA GLY A 408 -6.36 12.44 18.21
C GLY A 408 -6.50 11.62 16.92
N ALA A 409 -7.61 11.79 16.16
CA ALA A 409 -7.87 11.04 14.95
C ALA A 409 -7.21 11.70 13.73
N TYR A 410 -6.36 10.96 13.01
CA TYR A 410 -5.65 11.45 11.82
C TYR A 410 -4.95 12.80 12.09
N ALA A 411 -4.23 12.88 13.21
CA ALA A 411 -3.74 14.12 13.82
C ALA A 411 -2.41 14.60 13.20
N TRP A 412 -2.38 14.78 11.87
CA TRP A 412 -1.15 15.08 11.13
C TRP A 412 -0.49 16.38 11.57
N ARG A 413 -1.26 17.47 11.70
CA ARG A 413 -0.70 18.77 12.10
C ARG A 413 -0.17 18.73 13.53
N SER A 414 -0.88 18.02 14.41
CA SER A 414 -0.45 17.83 15.80
C SER A 414 0.87 17.06 15.88
N LEU A 415 1.03 15.98 15.09
CA LEU A 415 2.27 15.22 14.99
C LEU A 415 3.41 16.07 14.39
N LEU A 416 3.18 16.71 13.24
CA LEU A 416 4.17 17.60 12.61
C LEU A 416 4.59 18.74 13.52
N GLY A 417 3.66 19.27 14.33
CA GLY A 417 3.93 20.31 15.34
C GLY A 417 4.94 19.89 16.41
N THR A 418 5.13 18.60 16.65
CA THR A 418 6.17 18.08 17.55
C THR A 418 7.55 18.04 16.90
N GLY A 419 7.63 18.20 15.57
CA GLY A 419 8.87 18.14 14.80
C GLY A 419 9.21 16.73 14.28
N VAL A 420 8.26 15.78 14.30
CA VAL A 420 8.42 14.50 13.59
C VAL A 420 8.10 14.65 12.11
N VAL A 421 8.65 13.78 11.29
CA VAL A 421 8.23 13.60 9.89
C VAL A 421 7.15 12.53 9.81
N ILE A 422 6.25 12.65 8.85
CA ILE A 422 5.20 11.64 8.59
C ILE A 422 5.55 10.91 7.30
N ALA A 423 5.69 9.59 7.37
CA ALA A 423 5.82 8.76 6.20
C ALA A 423 4.42 8.52 5.59
N GLY A 424 4.21 8.98 4.34
CA GLY A 424 2.92 8.90 3.66
C GLY A 424 2.80 7.66 2.78
N GLY A 425 1.66 6.98 2.86
CA GLY A 425 1.34 5.82 2.04
C GLY A 425 -0.14 5.73 1.74
N SER A 426 -0.55 4.67 1.06
CA SER A 426 -1.95 4.43 0.68
C SER A 426 -2.55 3.17 1.31
N ASP A 427 -1.70 2.23 1.76
CA ASP A 427 -2.12 0.90 2.17
C ASP A 427 -2.74 0.09 1.01
N PHE A 428 -2.30 0.37 -0.24
CA PHE A 428 -2.85 -0.36 -1.37
C PHE A 428 -2.66 -1.88 -1.23
N PRO A 429 -3.63 -2.71 -1.63
CA PRO A 429 -4.84 -2.40 -2.39
C PRO A 429 -6.09 -2.05 -1.56
N VAL A 430 -5.94 -1.69 -0.27
CA VAL A 430 -7.08 -1.19 0.53
C VAL A 430 -7.58 0.12 -0.07
N GLU A 431 -6.65 1.03 -0.37
CA GLU A 431 -6.92 2.24 -1.13
C GLU A 431 -6.21 2.20 -2.49
N SER A 432 -6.44 3.22 -3.32
CA SER A 432 -5.77 3.34 -4.62
C SER A 432 -4.27 3.58 -4.45
N PRO A 433 -3.39 2.93 -5.23
CA PRO A 433 -1.95 3.20 -5.20
C PRO A 433 -1.56 4.57 -5.80
N ASN A 434 -2.52 5.40 -6.22
CA ASN A 434 -2.23 6.72 -6.79
C ASN A 434 -1.77 7.71 -5.70
N PRO A 435 -0.49 8.11 -5.67
CA PRO A 435 0.05 8.97 -4.62
C PRO A 435 -0.56 10.38 -4.62
N PHE A 436 -1.06 10.87 -5.79
CA PHE A 436 -1.72 12.18 -5.86
C PHE A 436 -3.06 12.20 -5.14
N HIS A 437 -3.72 11.04 -4.96
CA HIS A 437 -4.90 10.94 -4.08
C HIS A 437 -4.51 11.15 -2.61
N GLY A 438 -3.39 10.56 -2.16
CA GLY A 438 -2.86 10.75 -0.81
C GLY A 438 -2.40 12.20 -0.57
N ILE A 439 -1.68 12.80 -1.54
CA ILE A 439 -1.27 14.21 -1.48
C ILE A 439 -2.50 15.14 -1.42
N TYR A 440 -3.52 14.89 -2.25
CA TYR A 440 -4.77 15.63 -2.22
C TYR A 440 -5.45 15.53 -0.87
N ALA A 441 -5.65 14.32 -0.36
CA ALA A 441 -6.28 14.07 0.94
C ALA A 441 -5.53 14.78 2.08
N SER A 442 -4.19 14.78 2.04
CA SER A 442 -3.34 15.48 3.03
C SER A 442 -3.55 16.99 3.04
N VAL A 443 -3.73 17.60 1.85
CA VAL A 443 -3.82 19.05 1.69
C VAL A 443 -5.24 19.58 1.95
N VAL A 444 -6.27 18.85 1.49
CA VAL A 444 -7.65 19.36 1.54
C VAL A 444 -8.53 18.68 2.57
N ARG A 445 -8.23 17.44 2.98
CA ARG A 445 -9.05 16.61 3.90
C ARG A 445 -10.52 16.53 3.47
N ARG A 446 -10.73 16.22 2.19
CA ARG A 446 -12.05 16.06 1.56
C ARG A 446 -12.09 14.76 0.78
N PRO A 447 -13.27 14.15 0.61
CA PRO A 447 -13.42 13.03 -0.30
C PRO A 447 -12.98 13.40 -1.71
N ARG A 448 -12.44 12.47 -2.45
CA ARG A 448 -12.08 12.67 -3.86
C ARG A 448 -13.31 12.92 -4.74
N THR A 449 -14.42 12.31 -4.36
CA THR A 449 -15.72 12.43 -5.03
C THR A 449 -16.79 12.80 -4.00
N GLY A 450 -17.82 13.52 -4.41
CA GLY A 450 -18.93 13.89 -3.54
C GLY A 450 -18.97 15.35 -3.11
N GLU A 451 -19.74 15.65 -2.08
CA GLU A 451 -19.93 17.01 -1.59
C GLU A 451 -18.67 17.62 -0.97
N ASP A 452 -18.59 18.96 -1.03
CA ASP A 452 -17.51 19.76 -0.46
C ASP A 452 -17.56 19.82 1.07
N ARG A 453 -17.38 18.66 1.72
CA ARG A 453 -17.29 18.53 3.17
C ARG A 453 -15.84 18.34 3.60
N GLY A 454 -15.21 19.38 4.13
CA GLY A 454 -13.92 19.25 4.79
C GLY A 454 -14.07 18.67 6.19
N TRP A 455 -13.07 17.90 6.65
CA TRP A 455 -13.05 17.31 7.99
C TRP A 455 -11.77 17.69 8.74
N GLN A 456 -11.92 18.32 9.92
CA GLN A 456 -10.81 18.80 10.76
C GLN A 456 -9.73 19.56 9.93
N PRO A 457 -10.08 20.71 9.30
CA PRO A 457 -9.18 21.42 8.39
C PRO A 457 -7.91 21.94 9.07
N GLU A 458 -7.90 22.08 10.40
CA GLU A 458 -6.74 22.44 11.20
C GLU A 458 -5.64 21.37 11.20
N GLN A 459 -5.97 20.12 10.84
CA GLN A 459 -5.03 19.02 10.73
C GLN A 459 -4.41 18.86 9.33
N ARG A 460 -4.70 19.76 8.39
CA ARG A 460 -4.15 19.73 7.02
C ARG A 460 -2.63 19.84 6.99
N MET A 461 -2.02 19.19 6.02
CA MET A 461 -0.64 19.42 5.62
C MET A 461 -0.56 20.57 4.60
N THR A 462 0.56 21.25 4.57
CA THR A 462 0.95 22.08 3.42
C THR A 462 1.27 21.17 2.22
N ARG A 463 1.22 21.69 1.00
CA ARG A 463 1.61 20.94 -0.21
C ARG A 463 3.05 20.42 -0.12
N GLN A 464 3.94 21.21 0.46
CA GLN A 464 5.33 20.81 0.63
C GLN A 464 5.48 19.64 1.59
N GLU A 465 4.77 19.64 2.71
CA GLU A 465 4.74 18.53 3.65
C GLU A 465 4.12 17.28 3.02
N ALA A 466 3.00 17.43 2.31
CA ALA A 466 2.34 16.32 1.61
C ALA A 466 3.23 15.68 0.53
N VAL A 467 3.94 16.47 -0.28
CA VAL A 467 4.88 15.93 -1.27
C VAL A 467 6.11 15.32 -0.58
N ARG A 468 6.64 15.92 0.48
CA ARG A 468 7.75 15.35 1.27
C ARG A 468 7.37 14.03 1.91
N SER A 469 6.11 13.82 2.31
CA SER A 469 5.64 12.56 2.89
C SER A 469 5.63 11.40 1.87
N PHE A 470 5.66 11.69 0.57
CA PHE A 470 5.82 10.68 -0.50
C PHE A 470 7.22 10.69 -1.13
N THR A 471 8.18 11.44 -0.59
CA THR A 471 9.54 11.56 -1.13
C THR A 471 10.61 11.52 -0.03
N THR A 472 11.10 12.68 0.41
CA THR A 472 12.24 12.80 1.36
C THR A 472 11.96 12.15 2.72
N TRP A 473 10.75 12.25 3.23
CA TRP A 473 10.39 11.66 4.51
C TRP A 473 10.26 10.13 4.43
N ASN A 474 9.80 9.61 3.29
CA ASN A 474 9.77 8.16 3.05
C ASN A 474 11.19 7.61 2.88
N ALA A 475 12.06 8.33 2.16
CA ALA A 475 13.46 7.95 2.08
C ALA A 475 14.10 7.88 3.49
N TYR A 476 13.84 8.89 4.34
CA TYR A 476 14.28 8.87 5.75
C TYR A 476 13.71 7.68 6.51
N ALA A 477 12.40 7.41 6.39
CA ALA A 477 11.76 6.31 7.11
C ALA A 477 12.32 4.92 6.74
N ALA A 478 12.92 4.76 5.56
CA ALA A 478 13.53 3.54 5.06
C ALA A 478 15.06 3.53 5.10
N HIS A 479 15.72 4.48 5.75
CA HIS A 479 17.19 4.62 5.77
C HIS A 479 17.83 4.82 4.39
N GLN A 480 17.10 5.44 3.47
CA GLN A 480 17.52 5.65 2.08
C GLN A 480 17.67 7.14 1.71
N GLU A 481 17.68 8.04 2.69
CA GLU A 481 17.76 9.48 2.48
C GLU A 481 19.04 9.98 1.81
N ALA A 482 20.10 9.19 1.84
CA ALA A 482 21.34 9.48 1.11
C ALA A 482 21.21 9.15 -0.39
N GLU A 483 20.29 8.28 -0.76
CA GLU A 483 20.14 7.74 -2.11
C GLU A 483 18.89 8.25 -2.85
N LEU A 484 17.80 8.51 -2.12
CA LEU A 484 16.45 8.74 -2.68
C LEU A 484 15.79 10.01 -2.13
N GLY A 485 14.64 10.34 -2.70
CA GLY A 485 13.68 11.31 -2.19
C GLY A 485 13.95 12.76 -2.56
N ALA A 486 15.09 13.10 -3.17
CA ALA A 486 15.39 14.45 -3.67
C ALA A 486 16.25 14.39 -4.94
N LEU A 487 16.09 15.40 -5.81
CA LEU A 487 16.89 15.55 -7.03
C LEU A 487 18.12 16.40 -6.73
N VAL A 488 19.13 15.80 -6.14
CA VAL A 488 20.41 16.45 -5.82
C VAL A 488 21.57 15.60 -6.31
N PRO A 489 22.73 16.21 -6.64
CA PRO A 489 23.87 15.47 -7.15
C PRO A 489 24.27 14.29 -6.24
N GLY A 490 24.55 13.15 -6.85
CA GLY A 490 24.94 11.90 -6.22
C GLY A 490 23.78 10.95 -5.91
N ARG A 491 22.53 11.42 -5.80
CA ARG A 491 21.36 10.56 -5.58
C ARG A 491 20.90 9.88 -6.88
N GLN A 492 20.12 8.83 -6.72
CA GLN A 492 19.49 8.10 -7.82
C GLN A 492 18.62 9.06 -8.66
N ALA A 493 18.69 8.89 -9.97
CA ALA A 493 17.84 9.64 -10.89
C ALA A 493 16.47 8.98 -11.01
N ASP A 494 15.74 8.98 -9.89
CA ASP A 494 14.35 8.58 -9.80
C ASP A 494 13.50 9.85 -9.85
N LEU A 495 12.70 10.01 -10.88
CA LEU A 495 11.89 11.22 -11.08
C LEU A 495 10.60 10.93 -11.86
N ILE A 496 9.66 11.87 -11.75
CA ILE A 496 8.44 11.89 -12.57
C ILE A 496 8.26 13.25 -13.24
N VAL A 497 7.83 13.23 -14.50
CA VAL A 497 7.34 14.41 -15.22
C VAL A 497 5.84 14.47 -15.10
N CYS A 498 5.29 15.56 -14.58
CA CYS A 498 3.89 15.67 -14.22
C CYS A 498 3.07 16.43 -15.28
N SER A 499 1.78 16.06 -15.41
CA SER A 499 0.82 16.80 -16.26
C SER A 499 0.46 18.17 -15.72
N GLY A 500 0.68 18.41 -14.41
CA GLY A 500 0.45 19.67 -13.72
C GLY A 500 1.48 19.87 -12.60
N ASP A 501 1.63 21.12 -12.14
CA ASP A 501 2.53 21.45 -11.04
C ASP A 501 1.76 21.41 -9.71
N VAL A 502 2.08 20.44 -8.88
CA VAL A 502 1.44 20.22 -7.57
C VAL A 502 1.57 21.43 -6.64
N PHE A 503 2.59 22.25 -6.81
CA PHE A 503 2.82 23.45 -6.00
C PHE A 503 2.09 24.70 -6.53
N ALA A 504 1.65 24.69 -7.80
CA ALA A 504 1.07 25.86 -8.45
C ALA A 504 -0.40 25.67 -8.88
N CYS A 505 -0.86 24.45 -9.15
CA CYS A 505 -2.24 24.19 -9.57
C CYS A 505 -3.26 24.51 -8.47
N PRO A 506 -4.55 24.75 -8.80
CA PRO A 506 -5.63 24.77 -7.83
C PRO A 506 -5.66 23.48 -6.99
N GLU A 507 -6.07 23.58 -5.72
CA GLU A 507 -6.07 22.41 -4.79
C GLU A 507 -6.86 21.23 -5.36
N GLU A 508 -8.02 21.50 -5.94
CA GLU A 508 -8.91 20.47 -6.51
C GLU A 508 -8.30 19.72 -7.70
N GLN A 509 -7.30 20.27 -8.35
CA GLN A 509 -6.63 19.64 -9.49
C GLN A 509 -5.48 18.73 -9.06
N VAL A 510 -5.06 18.77 -7.80
CA VAL A 510 -3.96 17.92 -7.29
C VAL A 510 -4.26 16.44 -7.53
N LYS A 511 -5.49 15.99 -7.26
CA LYS A 511 -5.93 14.60 -7.47
C LYS A 511 -5.93 14.13 -8.91
N ASP A 512 -5.95 15.08 -9.88
CA ASP A 512 -6.04 14.80 -11.31
C ASP A 512 -4.66 14.87 -12.00
N ILE A 513 -3.60 15.22 -11.26
CA ILE A 513 -2.23 15.19 -11.76
C ILE A 513 -1.87 13.75 -12.12
N ARG A 514 -1.27 13.58 -13.29
CA ARG A 514 -0.79 12.30 -13.80
C ARG A 514 0.67 12.37 -14.16
N PRO A 515 1.45 11.31 -13.90
CA PRO A 515 2.77 11.17 -14.48
C PRO A 515 2.65 11.03 -16.01
N LEU A 516 3.43 11.79 -16.73
CA LEU A 516 3.60 11.68 -18.19
C LEU A 516 4.80 10.82 -18.52
N LEU A 517 5.79 10.82 -17.61
CA LEU A 517 6.98 10.00 -17.68
C LEU A 517 7.41 9.66 -16.26
N THR A 518 7.83 8.40 -16.06
CA THR A 518 8.46 7.92 -14.82
C THR A 518 9.84 7.37 -15.17
N MET A 519 10.86 7.81 -14.42
CA MET A 519 12.25 7.38 -14.55
C MET A 519 12.71 6.76 -13.23
N VAL A 520 13.41 5.62 -13.30
CA VAL A 520 14.01 4.93 -12.15
C VAL A 520 15.46 4.60 -12.46
N GLY A 521 16.39 5.14 -11.68
CA GLY A 521 17.82 4.95 -11.91
C GLY A 521 18.28 5.46 -13.28
N GLY A 522 17.67 6.54 -13.77
CA GLY A 522 18.00 7.15 -15.07
C GLY A 522 17.35 6.47 -16.28
N GLU A 523 16.62 5.37 -16.09
CA GLU A 523 15.89 4.68 -17.15
C GLU A 523 14.42 5.08 -17.18
N ILE A 524 13.88 5.36 -18.37
CA ILE A 524 12.44 5.63 -18.56
C ILE A 524 11.71 4.28 -18.47
N VAL A 525 10.87 4.15 -17.44
CA VAL A 525 10.13 2.91 -17.14
C VAL A 525 8.63 3.04 -17.41
N HIS A 526 8.14 4.27 -17.60
CA HIS A 526 6.76 4.57 -18.03
C HIS A 526 6.73 5.85 -18.84
N GLY A 527 5.82 5.93 -19.83
CA GLY A 527 5.69 7.07 -20.76
C GLY A 527 6.72 7.01 -21.88
N ARG A 528 6.65 7.98 -22.80
CA ARG A 528 7.59 8.13 -23.91
C ARG A 528 8.08 9.57 -23.99
N ALA A 529 9.37 9.73 -24.26
CA ALA A 529 9.98 11.05 -24.46
C ALA A 529 9.30 11.87 -25.59
N GLU A 530 8.88 11.17 -26.64
CA GLU A 530 8.22 11.76 -27.82
C GLU A 530 6.88 12.41 -27.49
N ASP A 531 6.14 11.87 -26.51
CA ASP A 531 4.82 12.37 -26.08
C ASP A 531 4.92 13.73 -25.36
N LEU A 532 6.11 14.05 -24.82
CA LEU A 532 6.34 15.31 -24.11
C LEU A 532 6.50 16.50 -25.07
N SER A 533 7.05 16.29 -26.26
CA SER A 533 7.32 17.34 -27.26
C SER A 533 6.07 17.75 -28.06
N SER A 534 5.06 16.87 -28.17
CA SER A 534 3.88 17.09 -29.02
C SER A 534 2.77 17.96 -28.40
N ALA A 535 2.79 18.22 -27.10
CA ALA A 535 1.74 18.93 -26.37
C ALA A 535 1.99 20.46 -26.23
N GLY A 536 3.16 20.97 -26.64
CA GLY A 536 3.48 22.40 -26.62
C GLY A 536 2.80 23.25 -27.74
N GLY A 537 2.08 22.62 -28.66
CA GLY A 537 1.51 23.25 -29.84
C GLY A 537 0.00 23.56 -29.85
N ARG A 538 -0.74 23.28 -28.77
CA ARG A 538 -2.19 23.52 -28.72
C ARG A 538 -2.61 24.31 -27.49
N GLY A 539 -2.43 25.64 -27.56
CA GLY A 539 -2.91 26.51 -26.48
C GLY A 539 -2.59 27.97 -26.72
N ALA A 540 -3.06 28.50 -27.82
CA ALA A 540 -3.35 29.94 -28.00
C ALA A 540 -4.15 30.08 -29.31
N GLY A 541 -5.47 30.05 -29.21
CA GLY A 541 -6.42 30.39 -30.24
C GLY A 541 -7.70 30.81 -29.55
#